data_88ab37e554d50c5d6926c01d3e420ab2
#
_entry.id   88ab37e554d50c5d6926c01d3e420ab2
#
_cell.length_a   1.000
_cell.length_b   1.000
_cell.length_c   1.000
_cell.angle_alpha   90.00
_cell.angle_beta   90.00
_cell.angle_gamma   90.00
#
_symmetry.space_group_name_H-M   'P 1'
#
loop_
_entity.id
_entity.type
_entity.pdbx_description
1 polymer ?
#
loop_
_entity_poly.entity_id
_entity_poly.type
_entity_poly.pdbx_seq_one_letter_code
_entity_poly.pdbx_strand_id
1 'polypeptide(L)'
;LEEACAISAYSGWGGAANAFAENPTGGWADVSRDLKELLSEDEFADQRATVLTAFYTPRPVVELIWETLRDAGICDEGRAEILEPGCGTGNFMRCVPVGMDVHVTGVEIDPVSAGLARALCPNHTIVAADIAKCEIPEGSFDAAIGNVPYSDAIKIDGVPLHDYMIKRAVAAVRPGGIVAVLTSRYTMDKAREATRESLARECDLVGMARLPKETFESQAGTSALCDLVVLRKLAEAREITHDNAPAWVRTETNADGFRVNALLASNPSMAVGEQRSEMTAYGPGYALISGLDAAGIADSARKSLANQAIGAISHTFEGMPDRSAAPEVAQVPIDPALYEFTLGDGGSIWYGN
;
A
#
# COMPACT_ATOMS: atom_id res chain seq x y z
N LEU A 1 3.01 -10.15 27.20
CA LEU A 1 1.73 -9.70 26.61
C LEU A 1 1.71 -8.18 26.42
N GLU A 2 2.14 -7.39 27.42
CA GLU A 2 2.18 -5.92 27.35
C GLU A 2 3.15 -5.43 26.24
N GLU A 3 4.34 -6.02 26.16
CA GLU A 3 5.31 -5.71 25.10
C GLU A 3 4.79 -6.06 23.70
N ALA A 4 4.16 -7.22 23.54
CA ALA A 4 3.54 -7.61 22.28
C ALA A 4 2.40 -6.65 21.89
N CYS A 5 1.63 -6.15 22.87
CA CYS A 5 0.61 -5.13 22.65
C CYS A 5 1.25 -3.78 22.25
N ALA A 6 2.33 -3.37 22.90
CA ALA A 6 3.05 -2.14 22.57
C ALA A 6 3.64 -2.21 21.15
N ILE A 7 4.30 -3.31 20.79
CA ILE A 7 4.84 -3.55 19.45
C ILE A 7 3.72 -3.53 18.40
N SER A 8 2.57 -4.19 18.69
CA SER A 8 1.45 -4.21 17.77
C SER A 8 0.75 -2.87 17.59
N ALA A 9 0.92 -1.96 18.55
CA ALA A 9 0.39 -0.59 18.52
C ALA A 9 1.33 0.40 17.80
N TYR A 10 2.58 0.00 17.52
CA TYR A 10 3.50 0.85 16.76
C TYR A 10 2.93 1.14 15.38
N SER A 11 2.75 2.41 15.07
CA SER A 11 2.10 2.89 13.85
C SER A 11 3.04 3.75 12.97
N GLY A 12 4.34 3.64 13.17
CA GLY A 12 5.32 4.50 12.50
C GLY A 12 5.28 5.95 12.98
N TRP A 13 6.10 6.77 12.35
CA TRP A 13 6.31 8.16 12.75
C TRP A 13 5.60 9.18 11.85
N GLY A 14 4.79 8.75 10.88
CA GLY A 14 4.10 9.65 9.94
C GLY A 14 3.28 10.74 10.64
N GLY A 15 2.55 10.40 11.72
CA GLY A 15 1.81 11.35 12.54
C GLY A 15 2.68 12.23 13.46
N ALA A 16 3.96 11.90 13.64
CA ALA A 16 4.90 12.61 14.51
C ALA A 16 6.03 13.32 13.74
N ALA A 17 5.83 13.63 12.47
CA ALA A 17 6.81 14.28 11.59
C ALA A 17 7.48 15.50 12.21
N ASN A 18 6.72 16.30 12.97
CA ASN A 18 7.20 17.50 13.62
C ASN A 18 8.25 17.23 14.73
N ALA A 19 8.27 16.01 15.31
CA ALA A 19 9.30 15.62 16.28
C ALA A 19 10.68 15.44 15.61
N PHE A 20 10.68 15.12 14.32
CA PHE A 20 11.88 14.91 13.50
C PHE A 20 12.27 16.14 12.66
N ALA A 21 11.57 17.25 12.82
CA ALA A 21 11.92 18.50 12.15
C ALA A 21 13.31 19.00 12.62
N GLU A 22 13.97 19.78 11.77
CA GLU A 22 15.29 20.36 12.10
C GLU A 22 15.21 21.27 13.34
N ASN A 23 14.10 22.01 13.46
CA ASN A 23 13.81 22.88 14.61
C ASN A 23 12.38 22.58 15.13
N PRO A 24 12.18 21.55 15.95
CA PRO A 24 10.88 21.24 16.52
C PRO A 24 10.37 22.37 17.41
N THR A 25 9.08 22.68 17.35
CA THR A 25 8.46 23.77 18.12
C THR A 25 7.30 23.26 18.99
N GLY A 26 6.99 24.00 20.06
CA GLY A 26 5.92 23.63 21.00
C GLY A 26 6.20 22.30 21.69
N GLY A 27 5.16 21.49 21.93
CA GLY A 27 5.27 20.17 22.54
C GLY A 27 6.15 19.18 21.77
N TRP A 28 6.36 19.40 20.47
CA TRP A 28 7.22 18.56 19.65
C TRP A 28 8.72 18.70 19.98
N ALA A 29 9.12 19.82 20.57
CA ALA A 29 10.49 20.02 21.02
C ALA A 29 10.86 19.08 22.18
N ASP A 30 9.93 18.85 23.11
CA ASP A 30 10.10 17.90 24.20
C ASP A 30 10.15 16.46 23.69
N VAL A 31 9.22 16.08 22.80
CA VAL A 31 9.20 14.76 22.17
C VAL A 31 10.49 14.49 21.39
N SER A 32 10.99 15.47 20.62
CA SER A 32 12.25 15.33 19.88
C SER A 32 13.46 15.12 20.81
N ARG A 33 13.49 15.83 21.94
CA ARG A 33 14.55 15.66 22.94
C ARG A 33 14.52 14.25 23.53
N ASP A 34 13.34 13.82 23.95
CA ASP A 34 13.14 12.49 24.56
C ASP A 34 13.51 11.37 23.58
N LEU A 35 13.16 11.52 22.29
CA LEU A 35 13.57 10.57 21.24
C LEU A 35 15.09 10.53 21.04
N LYS A 36 15.77 11.67 21.07
CA LYS A 36 17.25 11.74 20.96
C LYS A 36 17.97 11.20 22.19
N GLU A 37 17.31 11.12 23.33
CA GLU A 37 17.85 10.46 24.52
C GLU A 37 17.66 8.93 24.47
N LEU A 38 16.62 8.46 23.78
CA LEU A 38 16.26 7.04 23.69
C LEU A 38 16.89 6.32 22.48
N LEU A 39 17.12 7.04 21.38
CA LEU A 39 17.65 6.52 20.13
C LEU A 39 19.08 6.99 19.89
N SER A 40 19.91 6.16 19.30
CA SER A 40 21.19 6.58 18.75
C SER A 40 21.00 7.60 17.62
N GLU A 41 22.06 8.30 17.23
CA GLU A 41 22.01 9.25 16.11
C GLU A 41 21.58 8.57 14.80
N ASP A 42 22.07 7.35 14.54
CA ASP A 42 21.75 6.58 13.35
C ASP A 42 20.27 6.12 13.38
N GLU A 43 19.80 5.57 14.51
CA GLU A 43 18.40 5.18 14.67
C GLU A 43 17.44 6.38 14.52
N PHE A 44 17.80 7.54 15.09
CA PHE A 44 16.99 8.75 14.93
C PHE A 44 16.95 9.20 13.46
N ALA A 45 18.08 9.09 12.73
CA ALA A 45 18.14 9.42 11.31
C ALA A 45 17.31 8.44 10.45
N ASP A 46 17.38 7.14 10.74
CA ASP A 46 16.60 6.11 10.09
C ASP A 46 15.10 6.33 10.32
N GLN A 47 14.69 6.54 11.56
CA GLN A 47 13.28 6.83 11.87
C GLN A 47 12.78 8.13 11.22
N ARG A 48 13.63 9.16 11.16
CA ARG A 48 13.33 10.40 10.42
C ARG A 48 13.09 10.15 8.94
N ALA A 49 13.83 9.23 8.32
CA ALA A 49 13.65 8.88 6.91
C ALA A 49 12.28 8.22 6.64
N THR A 50 11.70 7.52 7.61
CA THR A 50 10.40 6.84 7.49
C THR A 50 9.19 7.76 7.64
N VAL A 51 9.36 8.96 8.20
CA VAL A 51 8.28 9.92 8.49
C VAL A 51 7.39 10.23 7.27
N LEU A 52 7.96 10.25 6.06
CA LEU A 52 7.24 10.55 4.83
C LEU A 52 6.56 9.33 4.20
N THR A 53 6.85 8.13 4.67
CA THR A 53 6.42 6.88 4.02
C THR A 53 5.65 5.93 4.95
N ALA A 54 5.81 6.08 6.27
CA ALA A 54 5.18 5.20 7.26
C ALA A 54 3.76 5.66 7.63
N PHE A 55 2.79 5.33 6.79
CA PHE A 55 1.37 5.58 7.05
C PHE A 55 0.63 4.25 7.15
N TYR A 56 0.12 3.94 8.34
CA TYR A 56 -0.55 2.68 8.61
C TYR A 56 -2.01 2.72 8.20
N THR A 57 -2.42 1.67 7.48
CA THR A 57 -3.78 1.54 6.97
C THR A 57 -4.72 1.09 8.09
N PRO A 58 -5.86 1.75 8.28
CA PRO A 58 -6.88 1.30 9.24
C PRO A 58 -7.34 -0.12 8.96
N ARG A 59 -7.50 -0.90 10.03
CA ARG A 59 -7.87 -2.32 9.93
C ARG A 59 -9.09 -2.58 9.04
N PRO A 60 -10.21 -1.83 9.11
CA PRO A 60 -11.36 -2.06 8.23
C PRO A 60 -11.02 -1.93 6.73
N VAL A 61 -10.06 -1.05 6.38
CA VAL A 61 -9.61 -0.87 4.99
C VAL A 61 -8.69 -2.01 4.56
N VAL A 62 -7.85 -2.54 5.47
CA VAL A 62 -7.06 -3.75 5.21
C VAL A 62 -7.98 -4.95 4.98
N GLU A 63 -9.00 -5.12 5.83
CA GLU A 63 -10.01 -6.17 5.69
C GLU A 63 -10.77 -6.07 4.37
N LEU A 64 -11.13 -4.86 3.92
CA LEU A 64 -11.73 -4.62 2.61
C LEU A 64 -10.85 -5.14 1.47
N ILE A 65 -9.53 -4.91 1.53
CA ILE A 65 -8.60 -5.39 0.49
C ILE A 65 -8.54 -6.92 0.47
N TRP A 66 -8.48 -7.56 1.63
CA TRP A 66 -8.51 -9.01 1.72
C TRP A 66 -9.83 -9.61 1.19
N GLU A 67 -10.96 -8.99 1.52
CA GLU A 67 -12.26 -9.39 1.00
C GLU A 67 -12.33 -9.22 -0.53
N THR A 68 -11.75 -8.15 -1.06
CA THR A 68 -11.64 -7.93 -2.51
C THR A 68 -10.86 -9.05 -3.19
N LEU A 69 -9.74 -9.51 -2.59
CA LEU A 69 -8.99 -10.66 -3.12
C LEU A 69 -9.80 -11.96 -3.05
N ARG A 70 -10.51 -12.19 -1.95
CA ARG A 70 -11.39 -13.35 -1.80
C ARG A 70 -12.50 -13.34 -2.85
N ASP A 71 -13.15 -12.19 -3.07
CA ASP A 71 -14.22 -12.04 -4.06
C ASP A 71 -13.68 -12.19 -5.49
N ALA A 72 -12.39 -11.93 -5.72
CA ALA A 72 -11.68 -12.20 -6.97
C ALA A 72 -11.23 -13.67 -7.13
N GLY A 73 -11.55 -14.56 -6.17
CA GLY A 73 -11.22 -15.98 -6.24
C GLY A 73 -9.78 -16.34 -5.89
N ILE A 74 -9.02 -15.43 -5.28
CA ILE A 74 -7.68 -15.77 -4.75
C ILE A 74 -7.86 -16.79 -3.62
N CYS A 75 -7.17 -17.89 -3.65
CA CYS A 75 -7.25 -19.08 -2.79
C CYS A 75 -8.32 -20.12 -3.18
N ASP A 76 -9.12 -19.95 -4.22
CA ASP A 76 -10.10 -20.96 -4.65
C ASP A 76 -9.41 -22.28 -5.08
N GLU A 77 -8.16 -22.19 -5.55
CA GLU A 77 -7.36 -23.33 -6.01
C GLU A 77 -6.28 -23.79 -5.00
N GLY A 78 -6.36 -23.31 -3.75
CA GLY A 78 -5.43 -23.66 -2.68
C GLY A 78 -4.64 -22.47 -2.15
N ARG A 79 -3.43 -22.74 -1.61
CA ARG A 79 -2.58 -21.72 -1.02
C ARG A 79 -2.12 -20.70 -2.06
N ALA A 80 -2.36 -19.42 -1.79
CA ALA A 80 -1.93 -18.32 -2.64
C ALA A 80 -0.66 -17.63 -2.10
N GLU A 81 0.24 -17.27 -3.01
CA GLU A 81 1.45 -16.50 -2.74
C GLU A 81 1.18 -15.00 -3.02
N ILE A 82 1.33 -14.18 -2.01
CA ILE A 82 0.99 -12.76 -2.04
C ILE A 82 2.25 -11.91 -1.83
N LEU A 83 2.43 -10.87 -2.64
CA LEU A 83 3.47 -9.86 -2.44
C LEU A 83 2.89 -8.64 -1.72
N GLU A 84 3.57 -8.15 -0.69
CA GLU A 84 3.29 -6.85 -0.06
C GLU A 84 4.52 -5.93 -0.20
N PRO A 85 4.58 -5.08 -1.23
CA PRO A 85 5.67 -4.11 -1.38
C PRO A 85 5.51 -2.97 -0.37
N GLY A 86 6.45 -2.82 0.56
CA GLY A 86 6.36 -1.84 1.64
C GLY A 86 5.44 -2.32 2.78
N CYS A 87 5.77 -3.48 3.37
CA CYS A 87 4.87 -4.12 4.34
C CYS A 87 4.84 -3.46 5.73
N GLY A 88 5.75 -2.54 6.02
CA GLY A 88 5.85 -1.92 7.35
C GLY A 88 6.01 -2.99 8.43
N THR A 89 5.21 -2.90 9.49
CA THR A 89 5.19 -3.89 10.59
C THR A 89 4.27 -5.10 10.33
N GLY A 90 3.89 -5.36 9.07
CA GLY A 90 3.05 -6.50 8.69
C GLY A 90 1.56 -6.32 9.01
N ASN A 91 1.04 -5.11 8.90
CA ASN A 91 -0.36 -4.83 9.22
C ASN A 91 -1.34 -5.63 8.35
N PHE A 92 -1.06 -5.78 7.06
CA PHE A 92 -1.88 -6.61 6.17
C PHE A 92 -1.77 -8.08 6.52
N MET A 93 -0.58 -8.59 6.81
CA MET A 93 -0.35 -10.00 7.18
C MET A 93 -1.10 -10.41 8.45
N ARG A 94 -1.19 -9.52 9.44
CA ARG A 94 -1.91 -9.75 10.68
C ARG A 94 -3.43 -9.78 10.53
N CYS A 95 -3.94 -9.26 9.43
CA CYS A 95 -5.37 -9.16 9.12
C CYS A 95 -5.82 -10.19 8.08
N VAL A 96 -5.03 -11.20 7.76
CA VAL A 96 -5.45 -12.30 6.87
C VAL A 96 -6.73 -12.90 7.41
N PRO A 97 -7.81 -12.97 6.62
CA PRO A 97 -9.08 -13.54 7.07
C PRO A 97 -8.95 -15.02 7.42
N VAL A 98 -9.66 -15.44 8.47
CA VAL A 98 -9.73 -16.85 8.84
C VAL A 98 -10.29 -17.66 7.65
N GLY A 99 -9.59 -18.72 7.29
CA GLY A 99 -9.97 -19.60 6.18
C GLY A 99 -9.36 -19.26 4.83
N MET A 100 -8.64 -18.15 4.70
CA MET A 100 -7.78 -17.92 3.53
C MET A 100 -6.41 -18.57 3.76
N ASP A 101 -6.04 -19.50 2.88
CA ASP A 101 -4.71 -20.11 2.90
C ASP A 101 -3.77 -19.27 2.03
N VAL A 102 -3.02 -18.37 2.68
CA VAL A 102 -2.09 -17.47 2.00
C VAL A 102 -0.73 -17.46 2.69
N HIS A 103 0.30 -17.29 1.89
CA HIS A 103 1.61 -16.87 2.35
C HIS A 103 1.94 -15.50 1.78
N VAL A 104 2.33 -14.58 2.62
CA VAL A 104 2.69 -13.23 2.22
C VAL A 104 4.21 -13.07 2.28
N THR A 105 4.80 -12.59 1.20
CA THR A 105 6.18 -12.10 1.16
C THR A 105 6.14 -10.58 1.21
N GLY A 106 6.56 -10.00 2.33
CA GLY A 106 6.67 -8.56 2.53
C GLY A 106 8.07 -8.04 2.25
N VAL A 107 8.18 -6.94 1.54
CA VAL A 107 9.44 -6.20 1.38
C VAL A 107 9.33 -4.90 2.19
N GLU A 108 10.32 -4.61 3.03
CA GLU A 108 10.34 -3.40 3.85
C GLU A 108 11.75 -2.80 3.89
N ILE A 109 11.85 -1.51 3.63
CA ILE A 109 13.14 -0.81 3.59
C ILE A 109 13.63 -0.43 5.00
N ASP A 110 12.70 -0.13 5.93
CA ASP A 110 13.04 0.19 7.31
C ASP A 110 13.32 -1.10 8.09
N PRO A 111 14.57 -1.30 8.54
CA PRO A 111 14.95 -2.53 9.23
C PRO A 111 14.24 -2.72 10.57
N VAL A 112 13.86 -1.65 11.26
CA VAL A 112 13.09 -1.71 12.51
C VAL A 112 11.69 -2.25 12.23
N SER A 113 10.99 -1.67 11.27
CA SER A 113 9.66 -2.15 10.84
C SER A 113 9.71 -3.59 10.33
N ALA A 114 10.73 -3.94 9.54
CA ALA A 114 10.94 -5.31 9.08
C ALA A 114 11.18 -6.30 10.22
N GLY A 115 11.97 -5.90 11.25
CA GLY A 115 12.18 -6.68 12.45
C GLY A 115 10.88 -6.93 13.23
N LEU A 116 10.08 -5.89 13.41
CA LEU A 116 8.77 -5.98 14.05
C LEU A 116 7.82 -6.87 13.24
N ALA A 117 7.78 -6.75 11.91
CA ALA A 117 6.98 -7.59 11.04
C ALA A 117 7.35 -9.08 11.18
N ARG A 118 8.65 -9.43 11.22
CA ARG A 118 9.10 -10.82 11.45
C ARG A 118 8.61 -11.36 12.79
N ALA A 119 8.70 -10.56 13.85
CA ALA A 119 8.24 -10.96 15.17
C ALA A 119 6.73 -11.15 15.25
N LEU A 120 5.96 -10.29 14.57
CA LEU A 120 4.48 -10.30 14.62
C LEU A 120 3.86 -11.28 13.61
N CYS A 121 4.57 -11.62 12.53
CA CYS A 121 4.06 -12.41 11.42
C CYS A 121 4.98 -13.61 11.09
N PRO A 122 5.27 -14.53 12.05
CA PRO A 122 6.28 -15.58 11.89
C PRO A 122 5.95 -16.62 10.80
N ASN A 123 4.71 -16.66 10.32
CA ASN A 123 4.27 -17.57 9.26
C ASN A 123 4.41 -16.99 7.85
N HIS A 124 4.95 -15.78 7.74
CA HIS A 124 5.13 -15.04 6.51
C HIS A 124 6.62 -14.74 6.28
N THR A 125 6.99 -14.38 5.06
CA THR A 125 8.37 -14.01 4.74
C THR A 125 8.54 -12.50 4.74
N ILE A 126 9.55 -11.98 5.45
CA ILE A 126 9.87 -10.56 5.47
C ILE A 126 11.29 -10.34 4.95
N VAL A 127 11.39 -9.57 3.88
CA VAL A 127 12.65 -9.18 3.24
C VAL A 127 12.95 -7.74 3.61
N ALA A 128 13.97 -7.53 4.45
CA ALA A 128 14.43 -6.18 4.79
C ALA A 128 15.30 -5.65 3.66
N ALA A 129 14.73 -4.90 2.73
CA ALA A 129 15.43 -4.40 1.55
C ALA A 129 14.71 -3.22 0.88
N ASP A 130 15.48 -2.44 0.12
CA ASP A 130 14.94 -1.48 -0.83
C ASP A 130 14.29 -2.22 -2.01
N ILE A 131 13.01 -2.02 -2.24
CA ILE A 131 12.26 -2.68 -3.32
C ILE A 131 12.87 -2.41 -4.71
N ALA A 132 13.58 -1.30 -4.88
CA ALA A 132 14.26 -0.98 -6.12
C ALA A 132 15.49 -1.88 -6.36
N LYS A 133 16.03 -2.48 -5.28
CA LYS A 133 17.22 -3.34 -5.30
C LYS A 133 16.91 -4.82 -5.08
N CYS A 134 15.65 -5.16 -4.80
CA CYS A 134 15.22 -6.54 -4.68
C CYS A 134 15.07 -7.20 -6.04
N GLU A 135 15.52 -8.44 -6.15
CA GLU A 135 15.14 -9.34 -7.23
C GLU A 135 13.85 -10.06 -6.87
N ILE A 136 12.74 -9.55 -7.39
CA ILE A 136 11.42 -10.15 -7.25
C ILE A 136 11.14 -10.93 -8.54
N PRO A 137 10.97 -12.26 -8.49
CA PRO A 137 10.72 -13.04 -9.69
C PRO A 137 9.43 -12.61 -10.38
N GLU A 138 9.48 -12.36 -11.69
CA GLU A 138 8.31 -11.97 -12.47
C GLU A 138 7.27 -13.09 -12.54
N GLY A 139 6.00 -12.75 -12.46
CA GLY A 139 4.88 -13.69 -12.61
C GLY A 139 4.82 -14.79 -11.55
N SER A 140 5.46 -14.60 -10.40
CA SER A 140 5.57 -15.63 -9.37
C SER A 140 4.53 -15.56 -8.25
N PHE A 141 3.83 -14.44 -8.12
CA PHE A 141 2.80 -14.22 -7.10
C PHE A 141 1.39 -14.31 -7.68
N ASP A 142 0.43 -14.75 -6.88
CA ASP A 142 -0.98 -14.78 -7.25
C ASP A 142 -1.62 -13.41 -7.16
N ALA A 143 -1.20 -12.65 -6.14
CA ALA A 143 -1.62 -11.27 -6.00
C ALA A 143 -0.53 -10.40 -5.37
N ALA A 144 -0.71 -9.09 -5.47
CA ALA A 144 0.02 -8.11 -4.68
C ALA A 144 -0.95 -7.16 -3.99
N ILE A 145 -0.67 -6.84 -2.73
CA ILE A 145 -1.50 -5.94 -1.90
C ILE A 145 -0.63 -4.93 -1.20
N GLY A 146 -1.22 -3.87 -0.70
CA GLY A 146 -0.50 -2.93 0.17
C GLY A 146 -1.01 -1.50 0.09
N ASN A 147 -0.42 -0.67 0.94
CA ASN A 147 -0.56 0.77 0.89
C ASN A 147 0.78 1.35 0.45
N VAL A 148 0.91 1.71 -0.84
CA VAL A 148 2.18 2.24 -1.36
C VAL A 148 2.41 3.66 -0.86
N PRO A 149 3.66 4.03 -0.49
CA PRO A 149 3.98 5.36 0.03
C PRO A 149 3.61 6.49 -0.93
N TYR A 150 2.92 7.53 -0.46
CA TYR A 150 2.47 8.66 -1.28
C TYR A 150 3.53 9.75 -1.34
N SER A 151 4.54 9.61 -2.18
CA SER A 151 5.56 10.63 -2.33
C SER A 151 5.84 10.95 -3.80
N ASP A 152 5.63 12.21 -4.18
CA ASP A 152 6.09 12.75 -5.47
C ASP A 152 7.55 13.23 -5.40
N ALA A 153 8.08 13.43 -4.19
CA ALA A 153 9.46 13.86 -3.98
C ALA A 153 10.46 12.72 -4.22
N ILE A 154 10.08 11.48 -3.89
CA ILE A 154 10.92 10.30 -4.09
C ILE A 154 10.60 9.72 -5.47
N LYS A 155 11.64 9.60 -6.31
CA LYS A 155 11.53 9.03 -7.66
C LYS A 155 12.60 7.99 -7.88
N ILE A 156 12.22 6.90 -8.53
CA ILE A 156 13.13 5.86 -9.01
C ILE A 156 13.04 5.88 -10.53
N ASP A 157 14.16 6.07 -11.22
CA ASP A 157 14.24 6.22 -12.68
C ASP A 157 13.28 7.28 -13.25
N GLY A 158 13.09 8.38 -12.51
CA GLY A 158 12.19 9.48 -12.89
C GLY A 158 10.69 9.19 -12.68
N VAL A 159 10.33 8.00 -12.16
CA VAL A 159 8.97 7.59 -11.84
C VAL A 159 8.71 7.83 -10.34
N PRO A 160 7.59 8.46 -9.94
CA PRO A 160 7.23 8.59 -8.53
C PRO A 160 7.20 7.24 -7.82
N LEU A 161 7.59 7.21 -6.54
CA LEU A 161 7.75 5.97 -5.78
C LEU A 161 6.48 5.09 -5.79
N HIS A 162 5.30 5.69 -5.58
CA HIS A 162 4.03 4.95 -5.62
C HIS A 162 3.76 4.30 -6.98
N ASP A 163 3.99 5.01 -8.07
CA ASP A 163 3.83 4.49 -9.43
C ASP A 163 4.85 3.38 -9.74
N TYR A 164 6.09 3.55 -9.25
CA TYR A 164 7.14 2.54 -9.39
C TYR A 164 6.76 1.24 -8.64
N MET A 165 6.29 1.35 -7.39
CA MET A 165 5.91 0.18 -6.59
C MET A 165 4.72 -0.57 -7.20
N ILE A 166 3.73 0.14 -7.77
CA ILE A 166 2.62 -0.50 -8.48
C ILE A 166 3.13 -1.27 -9.70
N LYS A 167 4.06 -0.71 -10.48
CA LYS A 167 4.65 -1.42 -11.63
C LYS A 167 5.44 -2.65 -11.20
N ARG A 168 6.18 -2.58 -10.10
CA ARG A 168 6.89 -3.74 -9.53
C ARG A 168 5.91 -4.83 -9.09
N ALA A 169 4.79 -4.45 -8.46
CA ALA A 169 3.73 -5.37 -8.08
C ALA A 169 3.10 -6.05 -9.31
N VAL A 170 2.80 -5.29 -10.37
CA VAL A 170 2.28 -5.84 -11.64
C VAL A 170 3.27 -6.81 -12.28
N ALA A 171 4.56 -6.48 -12.32
CA ALA A 171 5.57 -7.38 -12.87
C ALA A 171 5.66 -8.70 -12.08
N ALA A 172 5.59 -8.63 -10.75
CA ALA A 172 5.69 -9.79 -9.86
C ALA A 172 4.49 -10.73 -9.94
N VAL A 173 3.29 -10.20 -10.23
CA VAL A 173 2.06 -10.98 -10.28
C VAL A 173 1.98 -11.75 -11.61
N ARG A 174 1.50 -12.99 -11.55
CA ARG A 174 1.27 -13.85 -12.73
C ARG A 174 0.14 -13.34 -13.62
N PRO A 175 0.05 -13.78 -14.88
CA PRO A 175 -1.14 -13.55 -15.70
C PRO A 175 -2.43 -14.01 -15.00
N GLY A 176 -3.49 -13.20 -15.07
CA GLY A 176 -4.75 -13.44 -14.36
C GLY A 176 -4.75 -13.04 -12.88
N GLY A 177 -3.58 -12.84 -12.26
CA GLY A 177 -3.45 -12.44 -10.87
C GLY A 177 -3.88 -10.99 -10.61
N ILE A 178 -4.01 -10.64 -9.35
CA ILE A 178 -4.61 -9.37 -8.88
C ILE A 178 -3.59 -8.48 -8.19
N VAL A 179 -3.61 -7.20 -8.51
CA VAL A 179 -2.92 -6.15 -7.73
C VAL A 179 -3.98 -5.26 -7.10
N ALA A 180 -4.10 -5.29 -5.77
CA ALA A 180 -5.05 -4.49 -5.01
C ALA A 180 -4.30 -3.56 -4.04
N VAL A 181 -4.13 -2.31 -4.42
CA VAL A 181 -3.27 -1.36 -3.69
C VAL A 181 -3.98 -0.04 -3.40
N LEU A 182 -3.68 0.50 -2.21
CA LEU A 182 -3.95 1.90 -1.92
C LEU A 182 -2.83 2.75 -2.47
N THR A 183 -3.18 3.80 -3.18
CA THR A 183 -2.22 4.73 -3.77
C THR A 183 -2.72 6.18 -3.68
N SER A 184 -1.83 7.13 -3.88
CA SER A 184 -2.20 8.53 -3.99
C SER A 184 -3.22 8.73 -5.12
N ARG A 185 -4.23 9.58 -4.89
CA ARG A 185 -5.15 9.98 -5.97
C ARG A 185 -4.42 10.46 -7.23
N TYR A 186 -3.20 10.96 -7.09
CA TYR A 186 -2.42 11.45 -8.22
C TYR A 186 -1.96 10.35 -9.19
N THR A 187 -1.93 9.09 -8.81
CA THR A 187 -1.77 7.99 -9.77
C THR A 187 -2.86 8.04 -10.84
N MET A 188 -4.10 8.32 -10.42
CA MET A 188 -5.25 8.34 -11.32
C MET A 188 -5.54 9.72 -11.92
N ASP A 189 -5.26 10.82 -11.21
CA ASP A 189 -5.66 12.18 -11.59
C ASP A 189 -4.57 12.99 -12.31
N LYS A 190 -3.30 12.53 -12.37
CA LYS A 190 -2.23 13.27 -13.07
C LYS A 190 -2.57 13.50 -14.54
N ALA A 191 -2.27 14.71 -15.05
CA ALA A 191 -2.41 15.04 -16.47
C ALA A 191 -1.56 14.13 -17.36
N ARG A 192 -0.37 13.76 -16.88
CA ARG A 192 0.52 12.83 -17.60
C ARG A 192 -0.01 11.41 -17.48
N GLU A 193 -0.36 10.81 -18.60
CA GLU A 193 -1.01 9.50 -18.70
C GLU A 193 -0.03 8.31 -18.67
N ALA A 194 1.27 8.56 -18.82
CA ALA A 194 2.29 7.52 -19.06
C ALA A 194 2.28 6.34 -18.07
N THR A 195 2.03 6.58 -16.78
CA THR A 195 1.91 5.49 -15.79
C THR A 195 0.66 4.67 -16.07
N ARG A 196 -0.51 5.30 -16.26
CA ARG A 196 -1.77 4.62 -16.53
C ARG A 196 -1.76 3.89 -17.88
N GLU A 197 -1.15 4.46 -18.92
CA GLU A 197 -0.91 3.78 -20.19
C GLU A 197 -0.04 2.53 -20.01
N SER A 198 1.05 2.64 -19.25
CA SER A 198 1.92 1.50 -18.95
C SER A 198 1.16 0.39 -18.22
N LEU A 199 0.35 0.75 -17.22
CA LEU A 199 -0.50 -0.22 -16.50
C LEU A 199 -1.58 -0.82 -17.40
N ALA A 200 -2.22 -0.02 -18.27
CA ALA A 200 -3.25 -0.48 -19.18
C ALA A 200 -2.75 -1.42 -20.28
N ARG A 201 -1.46 -1.38 -20.60
CA ARG A 201 -0.85 -2.36 -21.50
C ARG A 201 -0.83 -3.76 -20.89
N GLU A 202 -0.63 -3.86 -19.60
CA GLU A 202 -0.41 -5.12 -18.89
C GLU A 202 -1.62 -5.55 -18.05
N CYS A 203 -2.57 -4.65 -17.77
CA CYS A 203 -3.66 -4.89 -16.83
C CYS A 203 -5.00 -4.32 -17.32
N ASP A 204 -6.08 -4.96 -16.84
CA ASP A 204 -7.40 -4.35 -16.76
C ASP A 204 -7.62 -3.75 -15.37
N LEU A 205 -8.22 -2.56 -15.29
CA LEU A 205 -8.76 -2.03 -14.05
C LEU A 205 -10.12 -2.70 -13.81
N VAL A 206 -10.18 -3.52 -12.77
CA VAL A 206 -11.39 -4.31 -12.44
C VAL A 206 -12.16 -3.76 -11.25
N GLY A 207 -11.52 -2.88 -10.48
CA GLY A 207 -12.16 -2.16 -9.39
C GLY A 207 -11.41 -0.90 -9.02
N MET A 208 -12.16 0.11 -8.58
CA MET A 208 -11.61 1.35 -8.04
C MET A 208 -12.57 1.94 -7.01
N ALA A 209 -12.01 2.43 -5.90
CA ALA A 209 -12.76 3.24 -4.94
C ALA A 209 -11.88 4.38 -4.45
N ARG A 210 -12.37 5.63 -4.60
CA ARG A 210 -11.71 6.79 -4.01
C ARG A 210 -12.15 6.96 -2.57
N LEU A 211 -11.19 6.94 -1.66
CA LEU A 211 -11.41 7.04 -0.23
C LEU A 211 -11.19 8.48 0.26
N PRO A 212 -12.05 8.97 1.16
CA PRO A 212 -11.98 10.33 1.68
C PRO A 212 -10.78 10.53 2.61
N LYS A 213 -10.47 11.79 2.90
CA LYS A 213 -9.36 12.18 3.77
C LYS A 213 -9.47 11.61 5.19
N GLU A 214 -10.68 11.43 5.70
CA GLU A 214 -10.96 10.88 7.03
C GLU A 214 -10.49 9.43 7.19
N THR A 215 -10.25 8.72 6.09
CA THR A 215 -9.78 7.32 6.12
C THR A 215 -8.55 7.14 7.01
N PHE A 216 -7.62 8.08 7.00
CA PHE A 216 -6.35 8.00 7.73
C PHE A 216 -6.22 8.99 8.89
N GLU A 217 -7.17 9.90 9.08
CA GLU A 217 -7.07 10.97 10.10
C GLU A 217 -6.91 10.43 11.51
N SER A 218 -7.62 9.37 11.86
CA SER A 218 -7.63 8.83 13.22
C SER A 218 -6.36 8.07 13.60
N GLN A 219 -5.61 7.53 12.63
CA GLN A 219 -4.44 6.67 12.91
C GLN A 219 -3.13 7.29 12.44
N ALA A 220 -3.12 7.97 11.30
CA ALA A 220 -1.89 8.49 10.70
C ALA A 220 -1.76 10.01 10.81
N GLY A 221 -2.76 10.73 11.36
CA GLY A 221 -2.73 12.18 11.48
C GLY A 221 -2.59 12.92 10.13
N THR A 222 -2.86 12.24 9.03
CA THR A 222 -2.77 12.78 7.66
C THR A 222 -4.13 12.80 7.01
N SER A 223 -4.39 13.82 6.20
CA SER A 223 -5.63 14.03 5.45
C SER A 223 -5.46 13.75 3.96
N ALA A 224 -4.66 12.76 3.59
CA ALA A 224 -4.41 12.41 2.21
C ALA A 224 -5.61 11.67 1.58
N LEU A 225 -6.02 12.12 0.39
CA LEU A 225 -6.94 11.37 -0.46
C LEU A 225 -6.21 10.24 -1.14
N CYS A 226 -6.79 9.05 -1.11
CA CYS A 226 -6.23 7.88 -1.78
C CYS A 226 -7.25 7.14 -2.63
N ASP A 227 -6.77 6.36 -3.56
CA ASP A 227 -7.55 5.46 -4.38
C ASP A 227 -7.16 4.01 -4.04
N LEU A 228 -8.16 3.18 -3.75
CA LEU A 228 -8.02 1.74 -3.84
C LEU A 228 -8.14 1.38 -5.33
N VAL A 229 -7.07 0.83 -5.88
CA VAL A 229 -6.98 0.44 -7.29
C VAL A 229 -6.82 -1.08 -7.36
N VAL A 230 -7.70 -1.74 -8.09
CA VAL A 230 -7.69 -3.19 -8.29
C VAL A 230 -7.45 -3.48 -9.76
N LEU A 231 -6.29 -4.05 -10.06
CA LEU A 231 -5.86 -4.40 -11.40
C LEU A 231 -5.82 -5.93 -11.55
N ARG A 232 -6.19 -6.42 -12.72
CA ARG A 232 -5.98 -7.81 -13.14
C ARG A 232 -4.93 -7.85 -14.23
N LYS A 233 -3.87 -8.64 -14.04
CA LYS A 233 -2.82 -8.81 -15.05
C LYS A 233 -3.34 -9.59 -16.26
N LEU A 234 -3.07 -9.09 -17.45
CA LEU A 234 -3.39 -9.75 -18.72
C LEU A 234 -2.44 -10.93 -18.99
N ALA A 235 -2.91 -11.91 -19.76
CA ALA A 235 -2.07 -13.00 -20.24
C ALA A 235 -1.00 -12.49 -21.21
N GLU A 236 -1.35 -11.51 -22.03
CA GLU A 236 -0.47 -10.88 -23.00
C GLU A 236 -0.65 -9.37 -22.94
N ALA A 237 0.47 -8.63 -23.01
CA ALA A 237 0.42 -7.19 -23.08
C ALA A 237 -0.25 -6.72 -24.38
N ARG A 238 -1.01 -5.64 -24.27
CA ARG A 238 -1.70 -5.04 -25.43
C ARG A 238 -1.09 -3.68 -25.79
N GLU A 239 -1.24 -3.27 -27.04
CA GLU A 239 -0.93 -1.93 -27.45
C GLU A 239 -2.02 -0.96 -26.99
N ILE A 240 -1.62 0.14 -26.35
CA ILE A 240 -2.49 1.25 -25.97
C ILE A 240 -2.22 2.42 -26.90
N THR A 241 -3.27 2.84 -27.60
CA THR A 241 -3.30 3.99 -28.48
C THR A 241 -4.30 5.02 -27.99
N HIS A 242 -4.31 6.19 -28.59
CA HIS A 242 -5.31 7.20 -28.25
C HIS A 242 -6.74 6.68 -28.46
N ASP A 243 -7.00 5.83 -29.46
CA ASP A 243 -8.36 5.42 -29.81
C ASP A 243 -8.88 4.23 -28.98
N ASN A 244 -7.98 3.38 -28.45
CA ASN A 244 -8.34 2.21 -27.69
C ASN A 244 -8.06 2.32 -26.17
N ALA A 245 -7.48 3.45 -25.72
CA ALA A 245 -7.18 3.63 -24.30
C ALA A 245 -8.46 3.60 -23.44
N PRO A 246 -8.51 2.75 -22.40
CA PRO A 246 -9.64 2.71 -21.47
C PRO A 246 -9.86 4.07 -20.80
N ALA A 247 -11.07 4.38 -20.39
CA ALA A 247 -11.43 5.65 -19.75
C ALA A 247 -10.54 5.99 -18.54
N TRP A 248 -10.15 4.98 -17.74
CA TRP A 248 -9.32 5.17 -16.57
C TRP A 248 -7.86 5.60 -16.88
N VAL A 249 -7.41 5.51 -18.13
CA VAL A 249 -6.11 6.08 -18.55
C VAL A 249 -6.17 7.59 -18.60
N ARG A 250 -7.33 8.16 -18.90
CA ARG A 250 -7.53 9.58 -19.14
C ARG A 250 -7.99 10.34 -17.90
N THR A 251 -7.85 11.65 -17.99
CA THR A 251 -8.38 12.60 -17.00
C THR A 251 -9.22 13.64 -17.69
N GLU A 252 -10.18 14.18 -16.96
CA GLU A 252 -10.99 15.31 -17.39
C GLU A 252 -11.12 16.36 -16.28
N THR A 253 -11.67 17.50 -16.61
CA THR A 253 -11.96 18.56 -15.63
C THR A 253 -13.42 18.43 -15.20
N ASN A 254 -13.67 18.24 -13.91
CA ASN A 254 -15.02 18.18 -13.37
C ASN A 254 -15.70 19.56 -13.34
N ALA A 255 -16.96 19.60 -12.91
CA ALA A 255 -17.76 20.85 -12.86
C ALA A 255 -17.14 21.93 -11.96
N ASP A 256 -16.37 21.54 -10.94
CA ASP A 256 -15.70 22.45 -10.00
C ASP A 256 -14.31 22.92 -10.51
N GLY A 257 -13.92 22.52 -11.70
CA GLY A 257 -12.64 22.90 -12.31
C GLY A 257 -11.45 22.03 -11.88
N PHE A 258 -11.67 20.93 -11.17
CA PHE A 258 -10.60 20.01 -10.77
C PHE A 258 -10.37 18.92 -11.79
N ARG A 259 -9.09 18.60 -12.00
CA ARG A 259 -8.72 17.43 -12.78
C ARG A 259 -8.99 16.16 -11.98
N VAL A 260 -9.72 15.24 -12.58
CA VAL A 260 -10.07 13.93 -12.03
C VAL A 260 -9.95 12.84 -13.10
N ASN A 261 -9.82 11.61 -12.67
CA ASN A 261 -9.83 10.47 -13.58
C ASN A 261 -11.15 10.40 -14.36
N ALA A 262 -11.12 10.19 -15.67
CA ALA A 262 -12.31 10.18 -16.51
C ALA A 262 -13.31 9.05 -16.16
N LEU A 263 -12.79 7.88 -15.70
CA LEU A 263 -13.65 6.81 -15.21
C LEU A 263 -14.40 7.25 -13.94
N LEU A 264 -13.70 7.89 -13.00
CA LEU A 264 -14.32 8.41 -11.77
C LEU A 264 -15.33 9.50 -12.05
N ALA A 265 -15.03 10.41 -12.98
CA ALA A 265 -15.96 11.48 -13.38
C ALA A 265 -17.24 10.93 -14.00
N SER A 266 -17.12 9.87 -14.79
CA SER A 266 -18.28 9.16 -15.38
C SER A 266 -19.03 8.27 -14.39
N ASN A 267 -18.41 7.92 -13.26
CA ASN A 267 -18.95 7.02 -12.23
C ASN A 267 -18.73 7.59 -10.83
N PRO A 268 -19.45 8.65 -10.44
CA PRO A 268 -19.25 9.32 -9.14
C PRO A 268 -19.44 8.42 -7.92
N SER A 269 -20.18 7.32 -8.05
CA SER A 269 -20.38 6.32 -6.98
C SER A 269 -19.12 5.55 -6.61
N MET A 270 -18.05 5.65 -7.39
CA MET A 270 -16.73 5.13 -7.04
C MET A 270 -16.03 6.00 -5.97
N ALA A 271 -16.51 7.21 -5.72
CA ALA A 271 -16.02 8.08 -4.65
C ALA A 271 -16.86 7.88 -3.37
N VAL A 272 -16.20 7.53 -2.27
CA VAL A 272 -16.84 7.32 -0.97
C VAL A 272 -16.98 8.65 -0.24
N GLY A 273 -18.06 9.36 -0.51
CA GLY A 273 -18.36 10.65 0.10
C GLY A 273 -18.78 11.71 -0.91
N GLU A 274 -18.84 12.96 -0.43
CA GLU A 274 -19.20 14.11 -1.22
C GLU A 274 -17.97 14.84 -1.73
N GLN A 275 -17.91 15.08 -3.03
CA GLN A 275 -16.85 15.88 -3.65
C GLN A 275 -17.10 17.36 -3.34
N ARG A 276 -16.06 18.05 -2.89
CA ARG A 276 -16.12 19.47 -2.52
C ARG A 276 -14.85 20.19 -2.94
N SER A 277 -14.93 21.51 -3.00
CA SER A 277 -13.78 22.40 -3.02
C SER A 277 -13.44 22.83 -1.59
N GLU A 278 -12.21 22.58 -1.15
CA GLU A 278 -11.69 23.09 0.11
C GLU A 278 -10.52 24.05 -0.13
N MET A 279 -10.40 25.07 0.73
CA MET A 279 -9.27 25.98 0.67
C MET A 279 -8.03 25.30 1.24
N THR A 280 -6.96 25.22 0.45
CA THR A 280 -5.66 24.73 0.86
C THR A 280 -4.65 25.87 0.95
N ALA A 281 -3.44 25.61 1.43
CA ALA A 281 -2.35 26.58 1.44
C ALA A 281 -1.99 27.12 0.03
N TYR A 282 -2.39 26.39 -1.02
CA TYR A 282 -2.10 26.71 -2.44
C TYR A 282 -3.35 27.19 -3.21
N GLY A 283 -4.47 27.46 -2.52
CA GLY A 283 -5.75 27.84 -3.12
C GLY A 283 -6.79 26.72 -3.06
N PRO A 284 -7.91 26.88 -3.82
CA PRO A 284 -8.96 25.86 -3.85
C PRO A 284 -8.43 24.51 -4.31
N GLY A 285 -8.69 23.47 -3.55
CA GLY A 285 -8.27 22.10 -3.81
C GLY A 285 -9.46 21.13 -3.81
N TYR A 286 -9.30 20.03 -4.55
CA TYR A 286 -10.26 18.94 -4.55
C TYR A 286 -10.26 18.23 -3.21
N ALA A 287 -11.40 18.07 -2.61
CA ALA A 287 -11.62 17.31 -1.39
C ALA A 287 -12.75 16.28 -1.57
N LEU A 288 -12.68 15.21 -0.81
CA LEU A 288 -13.73 14.21 -0.67
C LEU A 288 -13.97 14.01 0.82
N ILE A 289 -15.21 14.19 1.25
CA ILE A 289 -15.61 14.16 2.66
C ILE A 289 -16.77 13.20 2.82
N SER A 290 -16.70 12.28 3.79
CA SER A 290 -17.77 11.32 4.03
C SER A 290 -18.49 11.51 5.36
N GLY A 291 -17.82 12.05 6.37
CA GLY A 291 -18.33 12.10 7.74
C GLY A 291 -18.46 10.72 8.40
N LEU A 292 -17.95 9.67 7.76
CA LEU A 292 -17.96 8.30 8.27
C LEU A 292 -16.62 8.00 8.95
N ASP A 293 -16.63 7.05 9.88
CA ASP A 293 -15.39 6.43 10.40
C ASP A 293 -14.79 5.44 9.39
N ALA A 294 -13.61 4.91 9.70
CA ALA A 294 -12.91 4.00 8.81
C ALA A 294 -13.72 2.74 8.46
N ALA A 295 -14.56 2.25 9.38
CA ALA A 295 -15.43 1.09 9.15
C ALA A 295 -16.55 1.44 8.15
N GLY A 296 -17.21 2.57 8.34
CA GLY A 296 -18.25 3.07 7.43
C GLY A 296 -17.70 3.38 6.04
N ILE A 297 -16.47 3.92 5.96
CA ILE A 297 -15.78 4.17 4.70
C ILE A 297 -15.49 2.84 3.98
N ALA A 298 -14.94 1.84 4.69
CA ALA A 298 -14.65 0.52 4.12
C ALA A 298 -15.93 -0.18 3.62
N ASP A 299 -17.03 -0.11 4.38
CA ASP A 299 -18.31 -0.68 3.99
C ASP A 299 -18.92 -0.01 2.75
N SER A 300 -18.80 1.31 2.65
CA SER A 300 -19.24 2.07 1.48
C SER A 300 -18.38 1.76 0.25
N ALA A 301 -17.06 1.63 0.41
CA ALA A 301 -16.15 1.22 -0.66
C ALA A 301 -16.45 -0.22 -1.13
N ARG A 302 -16.72 -1.15 -0.21
CA ARG A 302 -17.14 -2.52 -0.54
C ARG A 302 -18.38 -2.54 -1.42
N LYS A 303 -19.41 -1.76 -1.06
CA LYS A 303 -20.65 -1.65 -1.85
C LYS A 303 -20.38 -1.08 -3.25
N SER A 304 -19.47 -0.11 -3.35
CA SER A 304 -19.05 0.45 -4.65
C SER A 304 -18.33 -0.61 -5.50
N LEU A 305 -17.38 -1.33 -4.91
CA LEU A 305 -16.60 -2.36 -5.60
C LEU A 305 -17.47 -3.55 -6.04
N ALA A 306 -18.45 -3.96 -5.24
CA ALA A 306 -19.36 -5.06 -5.58
C ALA A 306 -20.14 -4.84 -6.87
N ASN A 307 -20.34 -3.59 -7.29
CA ASN A 307 -21.01 -3.23 -8.55
C ASN A 307 -20.03 -3.14 -9.74
N GLN A 308 -18.76 -3.47 -9.55
CA GLN A 308 -17.72 -3.41 -10.56
C GLN A 308 -17.31 -4.83 -11.02
N ALA A 309 -16.33 -4.92 -11.90
CA ALA A 309 -16.00 -6.18 -12.57
C ALA A 309 -15.26 -7.22 -11.69
N ILE A 310 -15.04 -6.95 -10.41
CA ILE A 310 -14.23 -7.81 -9.52
C ILE A 310 -14.81 -9.22 -9.45
N GLY A 311 -16.12 -9.36 -9.23
CA GLY A 311 -16.79 -10.67 -9.16
C GLY A 311 -16.89 -11.43 -10.49
N ALA A 312 -16.68 -10.76 -11.62
CA ALA A 312 -16.65 -11.39 -12.94
C ALA A 312 -15.31 -12.09 -13.24
N ILE A 313 -14.30 -11.91 -12.37
CA ILE A 313 -12.95 -12.43 -12.57
C ILE A 313 -12.83 -13.90 -12.14
N SER A 314 -13.74 -14.40 -11.33
CA SER A 314 -13.60 -15.59 -10.48
C SER A 314 -13.39 -16.93 -11.18
N HIS A 315 -13.17 -17.01 -12.49
CA HIS A 315 -13.19 -18.34 -13.13
C HIS A 315 -12.14 -18.60 -14.23
N THR A 316 -11.04 -17.86 -14.30
CA THR A 316 -10.04 -18.10 -15.35
C THR A 316 -8.61 -18.14 -14.85
N PHE A 317 -8.37 -18.89 -13.78
CA PHE A 317 -7.01 -19.27 -13.38
C PHE A 317 -6.56 -20.57 -14.06
N GLU A 318 -7.02 -20.85 -15.28
CA GLU A 318 -6.57 -22.02 -16.03
C GLU A 318 -5.07 -21.94 -16.33
N GLY A 319 -4.31 -22.93 -15.87
CA GLY A 319 -2.92 -23.11 -16.22
C GLY A 319 -1.89 -22.70 -15.17
N MET A 320 -2.20 -22.78 -13.85
CA MET A 320 -1.20 -22.60 -12.80
C MET A 320 -0.11 -23.65 -12.88
N PRO A 321 1.19 -23.27 -12.86
CA PRO A 321 2.24 -24.22 -12.59
C PRO A 321 2.09 -24.78 -11.16
N ASP A 322 2.32 -26.08 -11.03
CA ASP A 322 2.41 -26.74 -9.72
C ASP A 322 3.46 -26.01 -8.85
N ARG A 323 3.03 -25.39 -7.76
CA ARG A 323 3.89 -24.61 -6.88
C ARG A 323 4.32 -25.44 -5.70
N SER A 324 5.47 -26.06 -5.81
CA SER A 324 6.08 -26.80 -4.71
C SER A 324 6.82 -25.93 -3.69
N ALA A 325 7.04 -24.64 -3.96
CA ALA A 325 7.74 -23.71 -3.06
C ALA A 325 7.24 -22.25 -3.25
N ALA A 326 7.27 -21.48 -2.15
CA ALA A 326 7.07 -20.04 -2.19
C ALA A 326 8.13 -19.35 -3.06
N PRO A 327 7.78 -18.24 -3.76
CA PRO A 327 8.75 -17.48 -4.56
C PRO A 327 9.89 -16.97 -3.68
N GLU A 328 11.12 -17.27 -4.07
CA GLU A 328 12.29 -16.76 -3.37
C GLU A 328 12.59 -15.33 -3.86
N VAL A 329 12.36 -14.35 -2.99
CA VAL A 329 12.82 -12.99 -3.22
C VAL A 329 14.26 -12.90 -2.77
N ALA A 330 15.18 -12.74 -3.72
CA ALA A 330 16.60 -12.66 -3.42
C ALA A 330 16.91 -11.38 -2.64
N GLN A 331 17.52 -11.55 -1.47
CA GLN A 331 18.04 -10.46 -0.67
C GLN A 331 19.35 -9.97 -1.29
N VAL A 332 19.42 -8.69 -1.65
CA VAL A 332 20.75 -8.06 -1.72
C VAL A 332 21.24 -7.96 -0.28
N PRO A 333 22.43 -8.47 0.06
CA PRO A 333 22.90 -8.48 1.43
C PRO A 333 22.92 -7.04 1.98
N ILE A 334 21.99 -6.74 2.87
CA ILE A 334 22.16 -5.66 3.85
C ILE A 334 23.03 -6.31 4.92
N ASP A 335 24.08 -5.63 5.37
CA ASP A 335 24.98 -6.14 6.40
C ASP A 335 24.14 -6.63 7.61
N PRO A 336 24.06 -7.94 7.88
CA PRO A 336 23.19 -8.48 8.91
C PRO A 336 23.62 -8.07 10.31
N ALA A 337 24.83 -7.54 10.48
CA ALA A 337 25.36 -7.11 11.78
C ALA A 337 24.66 -5.87 12.34
N LEU A 338 23.86 -5.15 11.54
CA LEU A 338 23.26 -3.90 11.96
C LEU A 338 21.88 -4.05 12.61
N TYR A 339 21.14 -5.16 12.42
CA TYR A 339 19.70 -5.19 12.78
C TYR A 339 19.14 -6.59 13.12
N GLU A 340 19.78 -7.35 14.02
CA GLU A 340 19.19 -8.59 14.54
C GLU A 340 18.43 -8.33 15.85
N PHE A 341 17.10 -8.55 15.81
CA PHE A 341 16.30 -8.69 17.03
C PHE A 341 16.33 -10.14 17.48
N THR A 342 16.77 -10.40 18.70
CA THR A 342 16.71 -11.72 19.33
C THR A 342 15.62 -11.75 20.39
N LEU A 343 14.76 -12.76 20.35
CA LEU A 343 13.84 -13.07 21.45
C LEU A 343 14.64 -13.71 22.58
N GLY A 344 14.78 -12.98 23.68
CA GLY A 344 15.39 -13.50 24.90
C GLY A 344 14.43 -14.39 25.69
N ASP A 345 15.00 -15.20 26.57
CA ASP A 345 14.22 -16.03 27.52
C ASP A 345 13.30 -15.13 28.36
N GLY A 346 11.99 -15.38 28.27
CA GLY A 346 10.94 -14.60 28.94
C GLY A 346 10.19 -13.61 28.06
N GLY A 347 10.41 -13.60 26.72
CA GLY A 347 9.67 -12.77 25.76
C GLY A 347 10.21 -11.34 25.64
N SER A 348 11.38 -11.05 26.17
CA SER A 348 12.07 -9.77 25.94
C SER A 348 12.71 -9.72 24.54
N ILE A 349 12.56 -8.61 23.84
CA ILE A 349 13.18 -8.36 22.54
C ILE A 349 14.47 -7.59 22.76
N TRP A 350 15.59 -8.15 22.34
CA TRP A 350 16.90 -7.49 22.38
C TRP A 350 17.31 -7.04 20.99
N TYR A 351 17.77 -5.82 20.92
CA TYR A 351 18.45 -5.27 19.75
C TYR A 351 19.95 -5.57 19.90
N GLY A 352 20.52 -6.33 18.99
CA GLY A 352 21.94 -6.68 19.03
C GLY A 352 22.76 -5.79 18.12
N ASN A 353 23.81 -5.21 18.68
CA ASN A 353 24.95 -4.68 17.91
C ASN A 353 25.75 -5.81 17.31
#